data_fff28f4c1b88e3b1a67d10cfeb163db6
#
_entry.id   fff28f4c1b88e3b1a67d10cfeb163db6
#
_cell.length_a   1.000
_cell.length_b   1.000
_cell.length_c   1.000
_cell.angle_alpha   90.00
_cell.angle_beta   90.00
_cell.angle_gamma   90.00
#
_symmetry.space_group_name_H-M   'P 1'
#
loop_
_entity.id
_entity.type
_entity.pdbx_description
1 polymer ?
#
loop_
_entity_poly.entity_id
_entity_poly.type
_entity_poly.pdbx_seq_one_letter_code
_entity_poly.pdbx_strand_id
1 'polypeptide(L)'
;MQTLGKTLNMPLYRGLSNGRPESNRSDAKATLGPCGLFQCFLRPFRVAGSARLSRQMLALLVVAVALPAQAGLAIQSWTAKSGTRVLFVESRSISMLDVAVDFDAGGRRAPAGKAGLAGLTNGMLALGSTGLTESQIADQFADTGAQRGARADQDRSAITLRTLSSSAEREAALALLATLLQNPSFPEEALNREKARAIAGLKEAETRPAAIADRAFSRAMYRSHPYGASASAESVASISRADIVAFYQANFSARSAVVSMIGDISRSQAEAIAEQLTAGLPAGVAPAVLPPVGVPDPSPIRIAHPATQSHILLGMPAMARGDADFFALTVGNYILGGGGFVSRLMNEVREKRGLAYSVYSYFAPLKEAGPFQIGLQTRKEQANEALKLVQGVVADYVAKGPTAAELKAAKDNLAGGFALRIDNSRKILDNLAVIGFYGLPLDYLDQWVANVERVSLADVKSALARRVKPAEFAVVVVGAPE
;
A
#
# COMPACT_ATOMS: atom_id res chain seq x y z
N MET A 1 -5.27 -22.21 17.78
CA MET A 1 -4.91 -21.12 18.72
C MET A 1 -3.69 -20.43 18.16
N GLN A 2 -3.84 -19.30 17.62
CA GLN A 2 -2.97 -18.13 17.49
C GLN A 2 -3.35 -17.31 16.24
N THR A 3 -3.88 -16.15 16.53
CA THR A 3 -3.79 -14.88 15.80
C THR A 3 -4.07 -14.85 14.31
N LEU A 4 -5.35 -14.82 13.94
CA LEU A 4 -5.82 -14.10 12.77
C LEU A 4 -5.97 -12.62 13.15
N GLY A 5 -4.87 -11.89 13.05
CA GLY A 5 -4.78 -10.46 13.26
C GLY A 5 -4.55 -9.75 11.94
N LYS A 6 -5.54 -8.96 11.55
CA LYS A 6 -5.37 -7.69 10.85
C LYS A 6 -4.53 -7.67 9.59
N THR A 7 -5.17 -7.62 8.47
CA THR A 7 -4.62 -6.97 7.30
C THR A 7 -5.60 -5.99 6.68
N LEU A 8 -5.76 -4.83 7.34
CA LEU A 8 -5.88 -3.59 6.59
C LEU A 8 -4.44 -3.21 6.24
N ASN A 9 -3.92 -3.74 5.15
CA ASN A 9 -2.67 -3.30 4.59
C ASN A 9 -2.86 -1.90 4.01
N MET A 10 -2.63 -0.89 4.85
CA MET A 10 -2.21 0.42 4.36
C MET A 10 -0.74 0.30 3.98
N PRO A 11 -0.35 0.39 2.72
CA PRO A 11 1.03 0.62 2.40
C PRO A 11 1.30 2.10 2.71
N LEU A 12 2.16 2.37 3.68
CA LEU A 12 2.80 3.67 3.90
C LEU A 12 2.60 4.33 5.27
N TYR A 13 2.73 3.69 6.40
CA TYR A 13 3.12 4.36 7.66
C TYR A 13 3.16 3.34 8.81
N ARG A 14 4.27 2.63 8.96
CA ARG A 14 4.68 2.08 10.25
C ARG A 14 5.87 2.89 10.75
N GLY A 15 5.61 3.74 11.73
CA GLY A 15 6.63 4.38 12.55
C GLY A 15 7.37 3.32 13.38
N LEU A 16 8.67 3.47 13.45
CA LEU A 16 9.60 2.69 14.25
C LEU A 16 9.27 2.81 15.74
N SER A 17 8.94 1.72 16.40
CA SER A 17 9.01 1.61 17.85
C SER A 17 10.40 1.11 18.22
N ASN A 18 11.19 2.00 18.85
CA ASN A 18 12.46 1.67 19.48
C ASN A 18 12.23 0.81 20.73
N GLY A 19 12.57 -0.47 20.66
CA GLY A 19 12.85 -1.30 21.80
C GLY A 19 14.35 -1.22 22.12
N ARG A 20 14.72 -0.67 23.26
CA ARG A 20 16.06 -0.79 23.84
C ARG A 20 16.22 -2.18 24.45
N PRO A 21 17.35 -2.86 24.27
CA PRO A 21 17.79 -3.89 25.21
C PRO A 21 18.72 -3.26 26.26
N GLU A 22 18.46 -3.66 27.47
CA GLU A 22 19.28 -3.32 28.66
C GLU A 22 20.68 -3.90 28.60
N SER A 23 21.58 -3.13 29.17
CA SER A 23 23.00 -3.41 29.36
C SER A 23 23.25 -4.56 30.32
N ASN A 24 24.24 -5.39 30.04
CA ASN A 24 24.95 -6.12 31.05
C ASN A 24 26.46 -5.78 30.95
N ARG A 25 26.99 -5.24 32.03
CA ARG A 25 28.41 -4.91 32.24
C ARG A 25 29.19 -6.18 32.54
N SER A 26 30.38 -6.30 32.00
CA SER A 26 31.49 -6.91 32.68
C SER A 26 32.80 -6.29 32.20
N ASP A 27 33.59 -5.83 33.20
CA ASP A 27 34.89 -5.19 33.10
C ASP A 27 35.97 -6.15 32.61
N ALA A 28 36.88 -5.65 31.77
CA ALA A 28 38.28 -6.12 31.78
C ALA A 28 39.22 -5.02 31.30
N LYS A 29 40.08 -4.56 32.22
CA LYS A 29 41.24 -3.71 31.98
C LYS A 29 42.38 -4.51 31.35
N ALA A 30 43.12 -3.93 30.40
CA ALA A 30 44.56 -4.15 30.21
C ALA A 30 45.14 -3.06 29.28
N THR A 31 45.85 -2.14 29.85
CA THR A 31 47.26 -1.74 29.80
C THR A 31 47.91 -1.45 28.46
N LEU A 32 48.41 -0.22 28.44
CA LEU A 32 49.29 0.45 27.48
C LEU A 32 50.71 -0.19 27.38
N GLY A 33 51.32 -0.08 26.18
CA GLY A 33 52.76 -0.13 25.99
C GLY A 33 53.20 0.29 24.59
N PRO A 34 54.15 1.24 24.47
CA PRO A 34 54.59 1.79 23.20
C PRO A 34 55.94 1.26 22.77
N CYS A 35 56.24 1.19 21.48
CA CYS A 35 57.54 1.20 20.79
C CYS A 35 57.34 0.70 19.37
N GLY A 36 57.97 1.17 18.31
CA GLY A 36 59.15 1.94 18.10
C GLY A 36 59.29 2.29 16.61
N LEU A 37 60.05 3.29 16.40
CA LEU A 37 60.53 3.87 15.14
C LEU A 37 61.18 2.85 14.19
N PHE A 38 60.88 2.98 12.88
CA PHE A 38 61.84 2.66 11.84
C PHE A 38 61.75 3.71 10.68
N GLN A 39 62.79 4.58 10.67
CA GLN A 39 63.14 5.40 9.50
C GLN A 39 63.92 4.53 8.54
N CYS A 40 63.59 4.55 7.23
CA CYS A 40 64.52 4.19 6.18
C CYS A 40 64.30 5.01 4.93
N PHE A 41 65.22 5.92 4.70
CA PHE A 41 65.82 6.44 3.45
C PHE A 41 65.01 6.36 2.14
N LEU A 42 64.64 7.52 1.66
CA LEU A 42 64.31 7.79 0.27
C LEU A 42 65.43 8.61 -0.38
N ARG A 43 66.13 8.04 -1.34
CA ARG A 43 66.96 8.77 -2.31
C ARG A 43 66.12 9.24 -3.50
N PRO A 44 66.28 10.46 -4.01
CA PRO A 44 65.55 10.93 -5.16
C PRO A 44 66.26 10.57 -6.47
N PHE A 45 65.55 9.87 -7.35
CA PHE A 45 65.91 9.77 -8.77
C PHE A 45 65.24 10.91 -9.54
N ARG A 46 66.05 11.81 -10.10
CA ARG A 46 65.61 12.80 -11.09
C ARG A 46 65.54 12.13 -12.46
N VAL A 47 64.34 12.08 -13.02
CA VAL A 47 64.15 11.93 -14.48
C VAL A 47 63.37 13.14 -14.98
N ALA A 48 64.02 13.96 -15.77
CA ALA A 48 63.42 15.08 -16.44
C ALA A 48 62.87 14.61 -17.81
N GLY A 49 61.66 15.08 -18.16
CA GLY A 49 61.17 15.01 -19.53
C GLY A 49 59.85 14.28 -19.70
N SER A 50 58.86 15.00 -20.20
CA SER A 50 57.55 14.55 -20.80
C SER A 50 56.34 14.33 -19.86
N ALA A 51 56.03 15.30 -18.99
CA ALA A 51 54.88 15.18 -18.09
C ALA A 51 53.64 16.05 -18.43
N ARG A 52 53.52 16.56 -19.68
CA ARG A 52 52.37 17.44 -20.01
C ARG A 52 51.25 16.77 -20.82
N LEU A 53 51.48 15.68 -21.54
CA LEU A 53 50.45 14.98 -22.30
C LEU A 53 49.66 13.93 -21.46
N SER A 54 50.26 13.38 -20.40
CA SER A 54 49.60 12.34 -19.59
C SER A 54 48.56 12.88 -18.60
N ARG A 55 48.67 14.15 -18.17
CA ARG A 55 47.69 14.75 -17.23
C ARG A 55 46.37 15.11 -17.92
N GLN A 56 46.35 15.47 -19.17
CA GLN A 56 45.10 15.77 -19.89
C GLN A 56 44.35 14.50 -20.30
N MET A 57 45.05 13.41 -20.64
CA MET A 57 44.40 12.12 -20.89
C MET A 57 43.86 11.47 -19.62
N LEU A 58 44.52 11.62 -18.48
CA LEU A 58 44.03 11.10 -17.21
C LEU A 58 42.81 11.87 -16.69
N ALA A 59 42.76 13.20 -16.92
CA ALA A 59 41.61 14.03 -16.61
C ALA A 59 40.40 13.71 -17.49
N LEU A 60 40.58 13.38 -18.76
CA LEU A 60 39.52 12.94 -19.67
C LEU A 60 38.98 11.52 -19.31
N LEU A 61 39.85 10.63 -18.83
CA LEU A 61 39.44 9.28 -18.41
C LEU A 61 38.68 9.28 -17.11
N VAL A 62 38.97 10.21 -16.17
CA VAL A 62 38.24 10.33 -14.88
C VAL A 62 36.87 11.00 -15.05
N VAL A 63 36.69 11.87 -16.04
CA VAL A 63 35.38 12.49 -16.34
C VAL A 63 34.42 11.50 -17.04
N ALA A 64 34.95 10.50 -17.76
CA ALA A 64 34.10 9.46 -18.39
C ALA A 64 33.56 8.39 -17.45
N VAL A 65 34.01 8.32 -16.18
CA VAL A 65 33.59 7.30 -15.19
C VAL A 65 32.60 7.85 -14.19
N ALA A 66 32.28 9.13 -14.20
CA ALA A 66 31.36 9.77 -13.24
C ALA A 66 29.99 10.09 -13.83
N LEU A 67 29.46 9.23 -14.71
CA LEU A 67 28.00 9.20 -14.88
C LEU A 67 27.46 8.44 -13.68
N PRO A 68 26.61 9.05 -12.83
CA PRO A 68 25.88 8.29 -11.84
C PRO A 68 25.03 7.29 -12.62
N ALA A 69 25.39 6.02 -12.56
CA ALA A 69 24.49 4.94 -12.92
C ALA A 69 23.35 5.00 -11.90
N GLN A 70 22.39 5.89 -12.10
CA GLN A 70 21.08 5.72 -11.54
C GLN A 70 20.52 4.49 -12.26
N ALA A 71 20.85 3.31 -11.72
CA ALA A 71 20.18 2.09 -12.08
C ALA A 71 18.75 2.19 -11.54
N GLY A 72 17.90 2.89 -12.29
CA GLY A 72 16.46 2.87 -12.06
C GLY A 72 15.96 1.43 -12.12
N LEU A 73 14.83 1.16 -11.52
CA LEU A 73 14.18 -0.15 -11.66
C LEU A 73 13.75 -0.33 -13.12
N ALA A 74 14.50 -1.16 -13.88
CA ALA A 74 14.19 -1.44 -15.28
C ALA A 74 12.88 -2.22 -15.41
N ILE A 75 11.75 -1.51 -15.32
CA ILE A 75 10.42 -2.10 -15.46
C ILE A 75 10.16 -2.41 -16.93
N GLN A 76 10.10 -3.69 -17.26
CA GLN A 76 9.68 -4.16 -18.57
C GLN A 76 8.17 -4.32 -18.58
N SER A 77 7.49 -3.88 -19.65
CA SER A 77 6.04 -4.04 -19.77
C SER A 77 5.65 -4.50 -21.17
N TRP A 78 4.61 -5.35 -21.24
CA TRP A 78 4.00 -5.83 -22.48
C TRP A 78 2.56 -6.27 -22.25
N THR A 79 1.88 -6.61 -23.32
CA THR A 79 0.56 -7.24 -23.28
C THR A 79 0.70 -8.72 -23.69
N ALA A 80 0.24 -9.62 -22.86
CA ALA A 80 0.18 -11.05 -23.14
C ALA A 80 -0.85 -11.35 -24.25
N LYS A 81 -0.81 -12.53 -24.88
CA LYS A 81 -1.77 -12.95 -25.91
C LYS A 81 -3.22 -12.96 -25.40
N SER A 82 -3.39 -13.24 -24.12
CA SER A 82 -4.67 -13.15 -23.40
C SER A 82 -5.26 -11.74 -23.30
N GLY A 83 -4.47 -10.70 -23.64
CA GLY A 83 -4.83 -9.30 -23.46
C GLY A 83 -4.44 -8.72 -22.09
N THR A 84 -3.85 -9.53 -21.23
CA THR A 84 -3.38 -9.11 -19.89
C THR A 84 -2.16 -8.19 -19.98
N ARG A 85 -2.18 -7.10 -19.24
CA ARG A 85 -1.00 -6.24 -19.06
C ARG A 85 -0.01 -6.90 -18.12
N VAL A 86 1.27 -6.91 -18.48
CA VAL A 86 2.34 -7.51 -17.67
C VAL A 86 3.40 -6.45 -17.35
N LEU A 87 3.86 -6.45 -16.11
CA LEU A 87 5.00 -5.70 -15.64
C LEU A 87 6.03 -6.65 -15.02
N PHE A 88 7.28 -6.50 -15.36
CA PHE A 88 8.34 -7.37 -14.90
C PHE A 88 9.62 -6.60 -14.55
N VAL A 89 10.24 -6.98 -13.44
CA VAL A 89 11.59 -6.55 -13.06
C VAL A 89 12.46 -7.80 -12.89
N GLU A 90 13.48 -7.93 -13.72
CA GLU A 90 14.49 -8.97 -13.54
C GLU A 90 15.37 -8.62 -12.35
N SER A 91 15.48 -9.53 -11.39
CA SER A 91 16.32 -9.35 -10.19
C SER A 91 16.97 -10.67 -9.80
N ARG A 92 18.28 -10.76 -9.98
CA ARG A 92 19.09 -11.95 -9.69
C ARG A 92 19.73 -11.92 -8.30
N SER A 93 19.34 -10.97 -7.46
CA SER A 93 19.93 -10.78 -6.13
C SER A 93 19.57 -11.91 -5.16
N ILE A 94 18.42 -12.54 -5.35
CA ILE A 94 17.91 -13.66 -4.54
C ILE A 94 17.25 -14.64 -5.50
N SER A 95 17.52 -15.94 -5.33
CA SER A 95 16.94 -17.02 -6.17
C SER A 95 15.46 -17.26 -5.85
N MET A 96 14.63 -16.23 -6.05
CA MET A 96 13.19 -16.23 -5.80
C MET A 96 12.43 -15.54 -6.92
N LEU A 97 11.15 -15.87 -7.03
CA LEU A 97 10.17 -15.20 -7.87
C LEU A 97 8.97 -14.76 -7.04
N ASP A 98 8.64 -13.49 -7.12
CA ASP A 98 7.40 -12.93 -6.61
C ASP A 98 6.46 -12.60 -7.77
N VAL A 99 5.22 -13.01 -7.68
CA VAL A 99 4.15 -12.78 -8.67
C VAL A 99 2.94 -12.18 -7.99
N ALA A 100 2.29 -11.22 -8.62
CA ALA A 100 0.96 -10.73 -8.27
C ALA A 100 0.07 -10.73 -9.51
N VAL A 101 -1.16 -11.22 -9.38
CA VAL A 101 -2.20 -11.12 -10.39
C VAL A 101 -3.32 -10.29 -9.79
N ASP A 102 -3.47 -9.07 -10.27
CA ASP A 102 -4.49 -8.12 -9.83
C ASP A 102 -5.64 -8.08 -10.86
N PHE A 103 -6.88 -8.05 -10.36
CA PHE A 103 -8.09 -7.98 -11.18
C PHE A 103 -8.93 -6.76 -10.78
N ASP A 104 -9.64 -6.15 -11.73
CA ASP A 104 -10.68 -5.14 -11.46
C ASP A 104 -11.93 -5.83 -10.88
N ALA A 105 -11.76 -6.42 -9.70
CA ALA A 105 -12.71 -7.27 -8.99
C ALA A 105 -12.81 -6.89 -7.50
N GLY A 106 -12.66 -5.59 -7.19
CA GLY A 106 -12.79 -5.08 -5.83
C GLY A 106 -14.23 -4.90 -5.36
N GLY A 107 -14.37 -4.43 -4.12
CA GLY A 107 -15.68 -4.24 -3.47
C GLY A 107 -16.65 -3.37 -4.26
N ARG A 108 -16.14 -2.38 -5.01
CA ARG A 108 -16.94 -1.48 -5.87
C ARG A 108 -17.66 -2.18 -7.04
N ARG A 109 -17.25 -3.42 -7.38
CA ARG A 109 -17.86 -4.24 -8.43
C ARG A 109 -18.98 -5.15 -7.90
N ALA A 110 -19.13 -5.25 -6.58
CA ALA A 110 -20.20 -6.05 -6.01
C ALA A 110 -21.57 -5.41 -6.28
N PRO A 111 -22.58 -6.20 -6.67
CA PRO A 111 -23.95 -5.70 -6.80
C PRO A 111 -24.47 -5.10 -5.50
N ALA A 112 -25.44 -4.19 -5.59
CA ALA A 112 -26.11 -3.62 -4.42
C ALA A 112 -26.65 -4.73 -3.50
N GLY A 113 -26.45 -4.60 -2.20
CA GLY A 113 -26.85 -5.60 -1.21
C GLY A 113 -25.91 -6.81 -1.07
N LYS A 114 -24.86 -6.93 -1.91
CA LYS A 114 -23.89 -8.04 -1.90
C LYS A 114 -22.50 -7.60 -1.41
N ALA A 115 -22.42 -6.59 -0.57
CA ALA A 115 -21.14 -6.17 0.00
C ALA A 115 -20.46 -7.34 0.75
N GLY A 116 -19.18 -7.57 0.49
CA GLY A 116 -18.43 -8.75 0.91
C GLY A 116 -18.21 -9.80 -0.18
N LEU A 117 -18.95 -9.73 -1.30
CA LEU A 117 -18.86 -10.70 -2.41
C LEU A 117 -17.45 -10.76 -3.00
N ALA A 118 -16.82 -9.63 -3.27
CA ALA A 118 -15.45 -9.58 -3.82
C ALA A 118 -14.44 -10.31 -2.92
N GLY A 119 -14.47 -10.03 -1.61
CA GLY A 119 -13.59 -10.67 -0.65
C GLY A 119 -13.83 -12.18 -0.52
N LEU A 120 -15.09 -12.62 -0.47
CA LEU A 120 -15.44 -14.04 -0.45
C LEU A 120 -14.99 -14.74 -1.73
N THR A 121 -15.29 -14.18 -2.92
CA THR A 121 -14.86 -14.78 -4.19
C THR A 121 -13.35 -14.94 -4.24
N ASN A 122 -12.61 -13.90 -3.89
CA ASN A 122 -11.15 -13.95 -3.89
C ASN A 122 -10.58 -14.99 -2.88
N GLY A 123 -11.15 -15.05 -1.68
CA GLY A 123 -10.76 -16.03 -0.65
C GLY A 123 -11.04 -17.46 -1.08
N MET A 124 -12.14 -17.70 -1.78
CA MET A 124 -12.58 -19.01 -2.20
C MET A 124 -11.79 -19.62 -3.37
N LEU A 125 -10.99 -18.84 -4.11
CA LEU A 125 -10.15 -19.36 -5.21
C LEU A 125 -9.24 -20.51 -4.79
N ALA A 126 -8.83 -20.56 -3.54
CA ALA A 126 -7.93 -21.59 -3.02
C ALA A 126 -8.62 -22.65 -2.15
N LEU A 127 -9.92 -22.63 -2.05
CA LEU A 127 -10.68 -23.59 -1.21
C LEU A 127 -11.24 -24.76 -2.00
N GLY A 128 -10.85 -24.88 -3.26
CA GLY A 128 -11.21 -25.96 -4.16
C GLY A 128 -11.03 -25.57 -5.61
N SER A 129 -10.56 -26.50 -6.41
CA SER A 129 -10.43 -26.38 -7.86
C SER A 129 -10.87 -27.65 -8.53
N THR A 130 -11.01 -27.63 -9.86
CA THR A 130 -11.37 -28.84 -10.61
C THR A 130 -10.35 -29.96 -10.35
N GLY A 131 -10.77 -31.05 -9.72
CA GLY A 131 -9.93 -32.21 -9.38
C GLY A 131 -9.06 -32.04 -8.14
N LEU A 132 -9.13 -30.90 -7.42
CA LEU A 132 -8.33 -30.66 -6.20
C LEU A 132 -9.21 -30.19 -5.04
N THR A 133 -9.06 -30.86 -3.91
CA THR A 133 -9.64 -30.43 -2.63
C THR A 133 -8.78 -29.33 -1.98
N GLU A 134 -9.36 -28.62 -1.00
CA GLU A 134 -8.66 -27.60 -0.20
C GLU A 134 -7.38 -28.17 0.46
N SER A 135 -7.45 -29.41 1.03
CA SER A 135 -6.29 -30.05 1.65
C SER A 135 -5.18 -30.34 0.62
N GLN A 136 -5.54 -30.91 -0.53
CA GLN A 136 -4.57 -31.19 -1.58
C GLN A 136 -3.89 -29.92 -2.12
N ILE A 137 -4.64 -28.80 -2.21
CA ILE A 137 -4.09 -27.49 -2.59
C ILE A 137 -3.09 -27.02 -1.52
N ALA A 138 -3.43 -27.15 -0.24
CA ALA A 138 -2.56 -26.74 0.86
C ALA A 138 -1.27 -27.59 0.89
N ASP A 139 -1.40 -28.91 0.72
CA ASP A 139 -0.27 -29.85 0.70
C ASP A 139 0.68 -29.54 -0.47
N GLN A 140 0.16 -29.30 -1.68
CA GLN A 140 0.99 -28.99 -2.85
C GLN A 140 1.74 -27.64 -2.69
N PHE A 141 1.15 -26.63 -2.05
CA PHE A 141 1.90 -25.41 -1.71
C PHE A 141 2.97 -25.66 -0.65
N ALA A 142 2.68 -26.50 0.33
CA ALA A 142 3.65 -26.86 1.37
C ALA A 142 4.84 -27.62 0.78
N ASP A 143 4.60 -28.58 -0.12
CA ASP A 143 5.64 -29.39 -0.79
C ASP A 143 6.62 -28.52 -1.61
N THR A 144 6.14 -27.42 -2.20
CA THR A 144 6.97 -26.49 -2.96
C THR A 144 7.62 -25.41 -2.11
N GLY A 145 7.22 -25.27 -0.84
CA GLY A 145 7.60 -24.15 0.02
C GLY A 145 7.07 -22.79 -0.45
N ALA A 146 6.16 -22.79 -1.44
CA ALA A 146 5.61 -21.55 -2.00
C ALA A 146 4.64 -20.87 -1.04
N GLN A 147 4.68 -19.56 -1.01
CA GLN A 147 3.81 -18.73 -0.18
C GLN A 147 2.77 -18.02 -1.04
N ARG A 148 1.52 -18.40 -0.87
CA ARG A 148 0.39 -17.75 -1.51
C ARG A 148 -0.23 -16.70 -0.58
N GLY A 149 -0.63 -15.57 -1.16
CA GLY A 149 -1.44 -14.53 -0.50
C GLY A 149 -2.68 -14.18 -1.33
N ALA A 150 -3.69 -13.64 -0.69
CA ALA A 150 -4.87 -13.07 -1.34
C ALA A 150 -5.24 -11.77 -0.65
N ARG A 151 -5.65 -10.78 -1.43
CA ARG A 151 -6.17 -9.50 -0.93
C ARG A 151 -7.32 -9.03 -1.80
N ALA A 152 -8.28 -8.36 -1.17
CA ALA A 152 -9.33 -7.62 -1.87
C ALA A 152 -9.49 -6.28 -1.18
N ASP A 153 -9.58 -5.21 -1.97
CA ASP A 153 -9.87 -3.86 -1.52
C ASP A 153 -11.08 -3.29 -2.30
N GLN A 154 -11.30 -1.99 -2.24
CA GLN A 154 -12.41 -1.37 -2.94
C GLN A 154 -12.26 -1.46 -4.47
N ASP A 155 -11.03 -1.39 -5.00
CA ASP A 155 -10.78 -1.36 -6.44
C ASP A 155 -10.49 -2.71 -7.04
N ARG A 156 -9.77 -3.59 -6.31
CA ARG A 156 -9.18 -4.80 -6.90
C ARG A 156 -9.21 -6.00 -5.96
N SER A 157 -9.19 -7.16 -6.56
CA SER A 157 -8.81 -8.43 -5.94
C SER A 157 -7.47 -8.87 -6.48
N ALA A 158 -6.59 -9.38 -5.64
CA ALA A 158 -5.28 -9.84 -6.04
C ALA A 158 -4.91 -11.17 -5.40
N ILE A 159 -4.20 -11.99 -6.15
CA ILE A 159 -3.54 -13.20 -5.66
C ILE A 159 -2.04 -12.99 -5.82
N THR A 160 -1.28 -13.31 -4.79
CA THR A 160 0.19 -13.24 -4.81
C THR A 160 0.79 -14.61 -4.58
N LEU A 161 1.94 -14.84 -5.20
CA LEU A 161 2.75 -16.05 -5.02
C LEU A 161 4.22 -15.62 -4.83
N ARG A 162 4.88 -16.22 -3.86
CA ARG A 162 6.33 -16.21 -3.72
C ARG A 162 6.83 -17.66 -3.77
N THR A 163 7.79 -17.91 -4.63
CA THR A 163 8.38 -19.25 -4.80
C THR A 163 9.89 -19.13 -5.07
N LEU A 164 10.60 -20.25 -4.99
CA LEU A 164 11.98 -20.32 -5.45
C LEU A 164 12.05 -20.15 -6.97
N SER A 165 13.18 -19.68 -7.50
CA SER A 165 13.40 -19.56 -8.95
C SER A 165 13.87 -20.86 -9.61
N SER A 166 14.24 -21.88 -8.81
CA SER A 166 14.55 -23.24 -9.31
C SER A 166 13.35 -23.81 -10.09
N SER A 167 13.64 -24.52 -11.18
CA SER A 167 12.59 -24.92 -12.14
C SER A 167 11.51 -25.80 -11.54
N ALA A 168 11.89 -26.77 -10.70
CA ALA A 168 10.94 -27.75 -10.15
C ALA A 168 9.89 -27.06 -9.24
N GLU A 169 10.33 -26.30 -8.25
CA GLU A 169 9.45 -25.62 -7.30
C GLU A 169 8.65 -24.52 -7.98
N ARG A 170 9.31 -23.73 -8.85
CA ARG A 170 8.66 -22.66 -9.60
C ARG A 170 7.55 -23.18 -10.50
N GLU A 171 7.83 -24.20 -11.31
CA GLU A 171 6.86 -24.73 -12.26
C GLU A 171 5.67 -25.40 -11.56
N ALA A 172 5.91 -26.16 -10.48
CA ALA A 172 4.84 -26.75 -9.69
C ALA A 172 3.96 -25.69 -9.01
N ALA A 173 4.57 -24.68 -8.38
CA ALA A 173 3.83 -23.61 -7.70
C ALA A 173 3.02 -22.76 -8.69
N LEU A 174 3.58 -22.44 -9.86
CA LEU A 174 2.89 -21.67 -10.91
C LEU A 174 1.77 -22.47 -11.59
N ALA A 175 1.96 -23.77 -11.82
CA ALA A 175 0.92 -24.65 -12.37
C ALA A 175 -0.28 -24.73 -11.40
N LEU A 176 0.00 -24.88 -10.11
CA LEU A 176 -1.04 -24.86 -9.09
C LEU A 176 -1.77 -23.49 -9.05
N LEU A 177 -1.02 -22.37 -9.06
CA LEU A 177 -1.61 -21.03 -9.09
C LEU A 177 -2.50 -20.83 -10.33
N ALA A 178 -2.03 -21.25 -11.52
CA ALA A 178 -2.81 -21.19 -12.76
C ALA A 178 -4.12 -21.99 -12.64
N THR A 179 -4.06 -23.19 -12.07
CA THR A 179 -5.24 -24.03 -11.81
C THR A 179 -6.25 -23.33 -10.92
N LEU A 180 -5.80 -22.68 -9.82
CA LEU A 180 -6.68 -21.94 -8.91
C LEU A 180 -7.31 -20.72 -9.55
N LEU A 181 -6.56 -20.02 -10.40
CA LEU A 181 -7.04 -18.81 -11.08
C LEU A 181 -8.05 -19.14 -12.19
N GLN A 182 -7.87 -20.26 -12.90
CA GLN A 182 -8.61 -20.59 -14.12
C GLN A 182 -9.77 -21.56 -13.90
N ASN A 183 -9.64 -22.45 -12.91
CA ASN A 183 -10.57 -23.55 -12.69
C ASN A 183 -11.09 -23.65 -11.24
N PRO A 184 -11.46 -22.56 -10.57
CA PRO A 184 -11.98 -22.64 -9.20
C PRO A 184 -13.33 -23.34 -9.19
N SER A 185 -13.56 -24.25 -8.23
CA SER A 185 -14.79 -25.01 -8.12
C SER A 185 -15.84 -24.39 -7.19
N PHE A 186 -15.41 -23.50 -6.30
CA PHE A 186 -16.26 -22.82 -5.31
C PHE A 186 -17.16 -23.79 -4.54
N PRO A 187 -16.63 -24.71 -3.73
CA PRO A 187 -17.45 -25.71 -3.02
C PRO A 187 -18.43 -25.05 -2.06
N GLU A 188 -19.68 -25.52 -2.07
CA GLU A 188 -20.76 -24.93 -1.24
C GLU A 188 -20.46 -25.04 0.27
N GLU A 189 -19.87 -26.16 0.70
CA GLU A 189 -19.46 -26.37 2.10
C GLU A 189 -18.41 -25.35 2.53
N ALA A 190 -17.39 -25.10 1.69
CA ALA A 190 -16.38 -24.08 1.95
C ALA A 190 -16.99 -22.68 1.99
N LEU A 191 -17.93 -22.36 1.08
CA LEU A 191 -18.64 -21.09 1.10
C LEU A 191 -19.41 -20.89 2.39
N ASN A 192 -20.16 -21.89 2.85
CA ASN A 192 -20.94 -21.80 4.07
C ASN A 192 -20.04 -21.60 5.31
N ARG A 193 -18.90 -22.28 5.37
CA ARG A 193 -17.89 -22.11 6.40
C ARG A 193 -17.30 -20.69 6.40
N GLU A 194 -16.90 -20.18 5.24
CA GLU A 194 -16.32 -18.83 5.11
C GLU A 194 -17.36 -17.73 5.40
N LYS A 195 -18.62 -17.91 5.00
CA LYS A 195 -19.72 -17.00 5.38
C LYS A 195 -19.90 -16.97 6.89
N ALA A 196 -19.96 -18.14 7.54
CA ALA A 196 -20.11 -18.21 8.99
C ALA A 196 -18.95 -17.49 9.71
N ARG A 197 -17.71 -17.71 9.25
CA ARG A 197 -16.50 -17.03 9.76
C ARG A 197 -16.58 -15.51 9.57
N ALA A 198 -16.95 -15.06 8.37
CA ALA A 198 -17.08 -13.64 8.06
C ALA A 198 -18.17 -12.97 8.91
N ILE A 199 -19.34 -13.59 9.07
CA ILE A 199 -20.44 -13.09 9.89
C ILE A 199 -20.03 -12.99 11.37
N ALA A 200 -19.33 -14.00 11.90
CA ALA A 200 -18.83 -13.96 13.27
C ALA A 200 -17.83 -12.80 13.48
N GLY A 201 -16.90 -12.60 12.53
CA GLY A 201 -15.96 -11.48 12.58
C GLY A 201 -16.64 -10.10 12.44
N LEU A 202 -17.69 -9.99 11.64
CA LEU A 202 -18.50 -8.76 11.53
C LEU A 202 -19.24 -8.43 12.82
N LYS A 203 -19.86 -9.43 13.47
CA LYS A 203 -20.52 -9.26 14.76
C LYS A 203 -19.55 -8.86 15.86
N GLU A 204 -18.35 -9.46 15.89
CA GLU A 204 -17.28 -9.01 16.79
C GLU A 204 -16.85 -7.57 16.50
N ALA A 205 -16.70 -7.20 15.22
CA ALA A 205 -16.33 -5.84 14.82
C ALA A 205 -17.36 -4.79 15.29
N GLU A 206 -18.63 -5.14 15.40
CA GLU A 206 -19.70 -4.26 15.90
C GLU A 206 -19.58 -3.92 17.40
N THR A 207 -18.74 -4.62 18.15
CA THR A 207 -18.42 -4.28 19.55
C THR A 207 -17.25 -3.33 19.68
N ARG A 208 -16.53 -3.04 18.60
CA ARG A 208 -15.30 -2.22 18.61
C ARG A 208 -15.59 -0.81 18.09
N PRO A 209 -15.39 0.23 18.92
CA PRO A 209 -15.71 1.62 18.51
C PRO A 209 -14.96 2.09 17.26
N ALA A 210 -13.73 1.65 17.05
CA ALA A 210 -12.98 1.95 15.83
C ALA A 210 -13.67 1.38 14.58
N ALA A 211 -14.10 0.12 14.60
CA ALA A 211 -14.76 -0.51 13.46
C ALA A 211 -16.15 0.09 13.16
N ILE A 212 -16.86 0.49 14.21
CA ILE A 212 -18.12 1.23 14.10
C ILE A 212 -17.87 2.58 13.43
N ALA A 213 -16.83 3.31 13.89
CA ALA A 213 -16.46 4.61 13.33
C ALA A 213 -16.08 4.48 11.85
N ASP A 214 -15.22 3.51 11.47
CA ASP A 214 -14.79 3.29 10.10
C ASP A 214 -15.95 3.00 9.15
N ARG A 215 -16.90 2.15 9.58
CA ARG A 215 -18.09 1.81 8.78
C ARG A 215 -19.01 3.01 8.60
N ALA A 216 -19.30 3.73 9.70
CA ALA A 216 -20.14 4.93 9.66
C ALA A 216 -19.50 6.02 8.80
N PHE A 217 -18.18 6.20 8.91
CA PHE A 217 -17.43 7.18 8.17
C PHE A 217 -17.40 6.88 6.65
N SER A 218 -17.14 5.64 6.26
CA SER A 218 -17.17 5.23 4.85
C SER A 218 -18.55 5.50 4.23
N ARG A 219 -19.62 5.19 4.96
CA ARG A 219 -21.00 5.44 4.51
C ARG A 219 -21.30 6.95 4.42
N ALA A 220 -20.88 7.74 5.38
CA ALA A 220 -21.07 9.20 5.37
C ALA A 220 -20.28 9.85 4.22
N MET A 221 -19.05 9.39 4.02
CA MET A 221 -18.16 9.93 3.00
C MET A 221 -18.63 9.65 1.57
N TYR A 222 -19.07 8.43 1.29
CA TYR A 222 -19.37 7.99 -0.07
C TYR A 222 -20.87 7.81 -0.36
N ARG A 223 -21.73 7.85 0.67
CA ARG A 223 -23.19 7.77 0.51
C ARG A 223 -23.62 6.55 -0.34
N SER A 224 -24.28 6.80 -1.47
CA SER A 224 -24.74 5.77 -2.43
C SER A 224 -23.65 5.28 -3.38
N HIS A 225 -22.47 5.90 -3.42
CA HIS A 225 -21.38 5.43 -4.24
C HIS A 225 -20.87 4.05 -3.75
N PRO A 226 -20.49 3.11 -4.63
CA PRO A 226 -20.03 1.78 -4.25
C PRO A 226 -18.90 1.74 -3.21
N TYR A 227 -18.05 2.76 -3.14
CA TYR A 227 -17.02 2.87 -2.11
C TYR A 227 -17.56 3.01 -0.67
N GLY A 228 -18.81 3.44 -0.51
CA GLY A 228 -19.48 3.49 0.78
C GLY A 228 -20.05 2.16 1.25
N ALA A 229 -20.12 1.17 0.37
CA ALA A 229 -20.67 -0.14 0.71
C ALA A 229 -19.68 -0.91 1.62
N SER A 230 -20.19 -1.31 2.77
CA SER A 230 -19.47 -2.15 3.75
C SER A 230 -20.21 -3.45 3.96
N ALA A 231 -19.48 -4.55 4.09
CA ALA A 231 -20.07 -5.84 4.39
C ALA A 231 -20.83 -5.82 5.73
N SER A 232 -21.99 -6.46 5.77
CA SER A 232 -22.79 -6.71 6.96
C SER A 232 -23.10 -8.21 7.09
N ALA A 233 -23.57 -8.63 8.26
CA ALA A 233 -23.99 -10.02 8.45
C ALA A 233 -25.07 -10.43 7.43
N GLU A 234 -26.02 -9.52 7.14
CA GLU A 234 -27.12 -9.73 6.19
C GLU A 234 -26.59 -9.81 4.75
N SER A 235 -25.72 -8.87 4.34
CA SER A 235 -25.18 -8.88 2.99
C SER A 235 -24.35 -10.14 2.72
N VAL A 236 -23.53 -10.57 3.69
CA VAL A 236 -22.73 -11.81 3.59
C VAL A 236 -23.65 -13.04 3.60
N ALA A 237 -24.66 -13.08 4.48
CA ALA A 237 -25.62 -14.19 4.53
C ALA A 237 -26.37 -14.36 3.20
N SER A 238 -26.68 -13.27 2.51
CA SER A 238 -27.40 -13.28 1.24
C SER A 238 -26.59 -13.80 0.04
N ILE A 239 -25.25 -13.89 0.16
CA ILE A 239 -24.37 -14.33 -0.94
C ILE A 239 -24.56 -15.83 -1.17
N SER A 240 -24.91 -16.21 -2.39
CA SER A 240 -25.03 -17.58 -2.85
C SER A 240 -23.78 -18.01 -3.64
N ARG A 241 -23.61 -19.32 -3.86
CA ARG A 241 -22.58 -19.85 -4.76
C ARG A 241 -22.76 -19.31 -6.20
N ALA A 242 -23.98 -19.14 -6.65
CA ALA A 242 -24.26 -18.55 -7.96
C ALA A 242 -23.75 -17.10 -8.07
N ASP A 243 -23.87 -16.29 -7.00
CA ASP A 243 -23.29 -14.93 -6.95
C ASP A 243 -21.77 -14.98 -7.07
N ILE A 244 -21.11 -15.91 -6.35
CA ILE A 244 -19.64 -16.10 -6.41
C ILE A 244 -19.19 -16.45 -7.85
N VAL A 245 -19.84 -17.42 -8.47
CA VAL A 245 -19.53 -17.86 -9.84
C VAL A 245 -19.76 -16.71 -10.83
N ALA A 246 -20.89 -16.03 -10.75
CA ALA A 246 -21.20 -14.90 -11.62
C ALA A 246 -20.19 -13.75 -11.46
N PHE A 247 -19.83 -13.42 -10.24
CA PHE A 247 -18.84 -12.38 -9.95
C PHE A 247 -17.44 -12.75 -10.48
N TYR A 248 -17.03 -13.98 -10.30
CA TYR A 248 -15.78 -14.49 -10.86
C TYR A 248 -15.78 -14.40 -12.38
N GLN A 249 -16.79 -14.94 -13.05
CA GLN A 249 -16.89 -14.93 -14.50
C GLN A 249 -16.90 -13.51 -15.09
N ALA A 250 -17.52 -12.57 -14.40
CA ALA A 250 -17.59 -11.18 -14.85
C ALA A 250 -16.29 -10.41 -14.65
N ASN A 251 -15.60 -10.59 -13.53
CA ASN A 251 -14.57 -9.65 -13.07
C ASN A 251 -13.14 -10.22 -13.02
N PHE A 252 -12.96 -11.56 -12.92
CA PHE A 252 -11.64 -12.19 -12.92
C PHE A 252 -11.20 -12.55 -14.36
N SER A 253 -11.17 -11.56 -15.23
CA SER A 253 -10.91 -11.76 -16.66
C SER A 253 -9.49 -11.36 -17.05
N ALA A 254 -8.96 -11.99 -18.10
CA ALA A 254 -7.65 -11.67 -18.64
C ALA A 254 -7.51 -10.19 -19.05
N ARG A 255 -8.57 -9.58 -19.59
CA ARG A 255 -8.57 -8.17 -20.02
C ARG A 255 -8.48 -7.18 -18.87
N SER A 256 -9.00 -7.55 -17.69
CA SER A 256 -8.96 -6.71 -16.50
C SER A 256 -7.78 -7.04 -15.59
N ALA A 257 -7.05 -8.12 -15.92
CA ALA A 257 -5.91 -8.58 -15.15
C ALA A 257 -4.65 -7.75 -15.41
N VAL A 258 -3.86 -7.60 -14.36
CA VAL A 258 -2.48 -7.14 -14.43
C VAL A 258 -1.61 -8.17 -13.74
N VAL A 259 -0.62 -8.69 -14.46
CA VAL A 259 0.41 -9.57 -13.89
C VAL A 259 1.64 -8.75 -13.61
N SER A 260 2.06 -8.73 -12.35
CA SER A 260 3.29 -8.09 -11.91
C SER A 260 4.26 -9.15 -11.40
N MET A 261 5.52 -9.08 -11.83
CA MET A 261 6.55 -10.07 -11.46
C MET A 261 7.86 -9.37 -11.13
N ILE A 262 8.58 -9.93 -10.16
CA ILE A 262 9.98 -9.59 -9.88
C ILE A 262 10.71 -10.86 -9.42
N GLY A 263 11.89 -11.11 -9.95
CA GLY A 263 12.68 -12.24 -9.50
C GLY A 263 13.76 -12.68 -10.46
N ASP A 264 14.39 -13.80 -10.09
CA ASP A 264 15.50 -14.42 -10.81
C ASP A 264 14.96 -15.36 -11.92
N ILE A 265 14.37 -14.74 -12.92
CA ILE A 265 13.92 -15.35 -14.17
C ILE A 265 14.25 -14.43 -15.34
N SER A 266 14.37 -15.00 -16.55
CA SER A 266 14.56 -14.22 -17.77
C SER A 266 13.22 -13.63 -18.27
N ARG A 267 13.31 -12.65 -19.17
CA ARG A 267 12.14 -12.06 -19.85
C ARG A 267 11.29 -13.14 -20.55
N SER A 268 11.91 -14.08 -21.25
CA SER A 268 11.18 -15.16 -21.95
C SER A 268 10.44 -16.09 -20.99
N GLN A 269 11.02 -16.36 -19.82
CA GLN A 269 10.34 -17.10 -18.77
C GLN A 269 9.15 -16.32 -18.20
N ALA A 270 9.30 -15.01 -17.98
CA ALA A 270 8.23 -14.15 -17.52
C ALA A 270 7.06 -14.09 -18.51
N GLU A 271 7.35 -14.09 -19.83
CA GLU A 271 6.32 -14.18 -20.87
C GLU A 271 5.55 -15.49 -20.81
N ALA A 272 6.26 -16.62 -20.70
CA ALA A 272 5.63 -17.94 -20.57
C ALA A 272 4.76 -18.06 -19.31
N ILE A 273 5.24 -17.53 -18.18
CA ILE A 273 4.49 -17.50 -16.92
C ILE A 273 3.21 -16.65 -17.05
N ALA A 274 3.31 -15.49 -17.66
CA ALA A 274 2.14 -14.63 -17.87
C ALA A 274 1.06 -15.33 -18.72
N GLU A 275 1.46 -15.99 -19.80
CA GLU A 275 0.54 -16.81 -20.62
C GLU A 275 -0.06 -17.98 -19.81
N GLN A 276 0.77 -18.71 -19.07
CA GLN A 276 0.31 -19.83 -18.24
C GLN A 276 -0.76 -19.39 -17.23
N LEU A 277 -0.57 -18.23 -16.58
CA LEU A 277 -1.48 -17.75 -15.54
C LEU A 277 -2.78 -17.17 -16.10
N THR A 278 -2.82 -16.77 -17.39
CA THR A 278 -3.91 -15.94 -17.88
C THR A 278 -4.68 -16.52 -19.09
N ALA A 279 -4.13 -17.54 -19.78
CA ALA A 279 -4.73 -18.09 -21.00
C ALA A 279 -6.12 -18.71 -20.78
N GLY A 280 -6.39 -19.31 -19.64
CA GLY A 280 -7.67 -19.96 -19.31
C GLY A 280 -8.59 -19.09 -18.44
N LEU A 281 -8.28 -17.80 -18.21
CA LEU A 281 -9.15 -16.90 -17.46
C LEU A 281 -10.44 -16.62 -18.23
N PRO A 282 -11.55 -16.30 -17.55
CA PRO A 282 -12.79 -15.90 -18.19
C PRO A 282 -12.59 -14.75 -19.17
N ALA A 283 -13.41 -14.68 -20.21
CA ALA A 283 -13.43 -13.54 -21.13
C ALA A 283 -13.83 -12.24 -20.42
N GLY A 284 -14.63 -12.35 -19.37
CA GLY A 284 -15.16 -11.23 -18.60
C GLY A 284 -16.17 -10.40 -19.36
N VAL A 285 -16.67 -9.38 -18.69
CA VAL A 285 -17.54 -8.35 -19.30
C VAL A 285 -16.82 -7.00 -19.25
N ALA A 286 -17.22 -6.08 -20.13
CA ALA A 286 -16.73 -4.71 -20.05
C ALA A 286 -17.11 -4.12 -18.67
N PRO A 287 -16.15 -3.59 -17.90
CA PRO A 287 -16.45 -3.06 -16.59
C PRO A 287 -17.47 -1.91 -16.69
N ALA A 288 -18.52 -1.96 -15.87
CA ALA A 288 -19.46 -0.85 -15.78
C ALA A 288 -18.74 0.44 -15.33
N VAL A 289 -19.11 1.56 -15.95
CA VAL A 289 -18.64 2.87 -15.52
C VAL A 289 -19.23 3.16 -14.13
N LEU A 290 -18.38 3.55 -13.19
CA LEU A 290 -18.84 3.94 -11.87
C LEU A 290 -19.45 5.35 -11.90
N PRO A 291 -20.43 5.63 -11.05
CA PRO A 291 -20.91 6.99 -10.87
C PRO A 291 -19.77 7.87 -10.32
N PRO A 292 -19.79 9.19 -10.57
CA PRO A 292 -18.84 10.08 -9.93
C PRO A 292 -19.05 10.09 -8.41
N VAL A 293 -17.95 10.24 -7.68
CA VAL A 293 -18.00 10.38 -6.22
C VAL A 293 -18.58 11.75 -5.86
N GLY A 294 -19.66 11.75 -5.10
CA GLY A 294 -20.35 12.98 -4.65
C GLY A 294 -19.67 13.64 -3.43
N VAL A 295 -20.20 14.79 -3.04
CA VAL A 295 -19.83 15.49 -1.80
C VAL A 295 -20.44 14.75 -0.61
N PRO A 296 -19.72 14.58 0.50
CA PRO A 296 -20.24 13.99 1.73
C PRO A 296 -21.39 14.83 2.34
N ASP A 297 -22.15 14.22 3.23
CA ASP A 297 -23.01 14.96 4.14
C ASP A 297 -22.16 15.51 5.30
N PRO A 298 -22.07 16.82 5.49
CA PRO A 298 -21.26 17.40 6.55
C PRO A 298 -21.90 17.28 7.94
N SER A 299 -23.14 16.76 8.04
CA SER A 299 -23.83 16.57 9.32
C SER A 299 -23.07 15.60 10.22
N PRO A 300 -22.66 15.99 11.44
CA PRO A 300 -21.91 15.11 12.31
C PRO A 300 -22.74 13.88 12.74
N ILE A 301 -22.17 12.70 12.57
CA ILE A 301 -22.75 11.43 13.05
C ILE A 301 -22.13 11.12 14.42
N ARG A 302 -22.99 11.01 15.45
CA ARG A 302 -22.60 10.64 16.80
C ARG A 302 -23.20 9.30 17.18
N ILE A 303 -22.36 8.38 17.64
CA ILE A 303 -22.76 7.03 18.04
C ILE A 303 -22.29 6.81 19.46
N ALA A 304 -23.25 6.64 20.38
CA ALA A 304 -22.96 6.33 21.78
C ALA A 304 -22.31 4.95 21.91
N HIS A 305 -21.24 4.86 22.69
CA HIS A 305 -20.54 3.60 22.96
C HIS A 305 -19.98 3.59 24.39
N PRO A 306 -20.00 2.43 25.12
CA PRO A 306 -19.56 2.35 26.51
C PRO A 306 -18.03 2.50 26.71
N ALA A 307 -17.22 2.44 25.65
CA ALA A 307 -15.76 2.60 25.75
C ALA A 307 -15.37 3.91 26.44
N THR A 308 -14.26 3.94 27.14
CA THR A 308 -13.74 5.12 27.86
C THR A 308 -13.17 6.20 26.94
N GLN A 309 -12.87 5.84 25.69
CA GLN A 309 -12.36 6.76 24.67
C GLN A 309 -13.36 6.95 23.54
N SER A 310 -13.39 8.15 22.99
CA SER A 310 -14.08 8.46 21.74
C SER A 310 -13.14 8.30 20.55
N HIS A 311 -13.65 7.66 19.50
CA HIS A 311 -13.00 7.57 18.19
C HIS A 311 -13.62 8.62 17.28
N ILE A 312 -12.79 9.49 16.71
CA ILE A 312 -13.21 10.59 15.85
C ILE A 312 -12.56 10.40 14.49
N LEU A 313 -13.37 10.38 13.45
CA LEU A 313 -12.96 10.37 12.05
C LEU A 313 -13.58 11.56 11.35
N LEU A 314 -12.78 12.26 10.54
CA LEU A 314 -13.26 13.35 9.71
C LEU A 314 -12.50 13.38 8.37
N GLY A 315 -13.16 13.82 7.30
CA GLY A 315 -12.55 13.88 5.97
C GLY A 315 -13.56 13.85 4.84
N MET A 316 -13.04 13.70 3.63
CA MET A 316 -13.82 13.76 2.39
C MET A 316 -13.13 12.96 1.27
N PRO A 317 -13.84 12.59 0.20
CA PRO A 317 -13.20 12.14 -1.03
C PRO A 317 -12.32 13.26 -1.59
N ALA A 318 -11.07 12.97 -1.98
CA ALA A 318 -10.13 14.03 -2.33
C ALA A 318 -9.45 13.83 -3.69
N MET A 319 -8.84 12.68 -3.95
CA MET A 319 -8.11 12.48 -5.19
C MET A 319 -8.13 11.03 -5.69
N ALA A 320 -8.12 10.87 -7.01
CA ALA A 320 -7.92 9.59 -7.66
C ALA A 320 -6.42 9.23 -7.75
N ARG A 321 -6.13 7.97 -8.06
CA ARG A 321 -4.77 7.54 -8.34
C ARG A 321 -4.31 8.14 -9.67
N GLY A 322 -3.10 8.71 -9.71
CA GLY A 322 -2.57 9.41 -10.88
C GLY A 322 -2.98 10.89 -10.98
N ASP A 323 -3.67 11.42 -9.96
CA ASP A 323 -4.01 12.84 -9.89
C ASP A 323 -2.74 13.72 -9.92
N ALA A 324 -2.80 14.82 -10.66
CA ALA A 324 -1.68 15.76 -10.79
C ALA A 324 -1.26 16.40 -9.45
N ASP A 325 -2.19 16.53 -8.50
CA ASP A 325 -1.93 17.08 -7.17
C ASP A 325 -1.28 16.08 -6.20
N PHE A 326 -1.05 14.82 -6.63
CA PHE A 326 -0.60 13.74 -5.75
C PHE A 326 0.66 14.07 -4.94
N PHE A 327 1.70 14.60 -5.58
CA PHE A 327 2.96 14.90 -4.88
C PHE A 327 2.83 16.10 -3.95
N ALA A 328 2.13 17.14 -4.38
CA ALA A 328 1.86 18.32 -3.55
C ALA A 328 1.05 17.95 -2.30
N LEU A 329 0.01 17.11 -2.47
CA LEU A 329 -0.80 16.61 -1.35
C LEU A 329 -0.04 15.63 -0.46
N THR A 330 0.84 14.80 -1.03
CA THR A 330 1.70 13.89 -0.25
C THR A 330 2.64 14.65 0.67
N VAL A 331 3.32 15.67 0.15
CA VAL A 331 4.20 16.55 0.95
C VAL A 331 3.37 17.35 1.96
N GLY A 332 2.24 17.93 1.53
CA GLY A 332 1.35 18.68 2.41
C GLY A 332 0.78 17.84 3.55
N ASN A 333 0.41 16.60 3.26
CA ASN A 333 -0.10 15.69 4.29
C ASN A 333 0.99 15.25 5.28
N TYR A 334 2.22 15.06 4.82
CA TYR A 334 3.34 14.77 5.73
C TYR A 334 3.44 15.84 6.83
N ILE A 335 3.31 17.12 6.44
CA ILE A 335 3.35 18.26 7.38
C ILE A 335 2.11 18.28 8.27
N LEU A 336 0.92 18.03 7.72
CA LEU A 336 -0.33 18.11 8.47
C LEU A 336 -0.47 17.04 9.54
N GLY A 337 -0.40 15.76 9.16
CA GLY A 337 -0.63 14.64 10.09
C GLY A 337 0.05 13.34 9.71
N GLY A 338 0.70 13.27 8.55
CA GLY A 338 1.38 12.08 8.05
C GLY A 338 2.80 11.90 8.55
N GLY A 339 3.47 12.94 9.03
CA GLY A 339 4.85 12.92 9.51
C GLY A 339 5.01 12.45 10.98
N GLY A 340 3.96 11.89 11.58
CA GLY A 340 4.02 11.43 12.97
C GLY A 340 4.27 12.59 13.93
N PHE A 341 5.22 12.44 14.84
CA PHE A 341 5.49 13.43 15.91
C PHE A 341 5.89 14.84 15.43
N VAL A 342 6.41 14.96 14.22
CA VAL A 342 6.78 16.28 13.66
C VAL A 342 5.63 16.98 12.93
N SER A 343 4.47 16.35 12.83
CA SER A 343 3.31 16.90 12.14
C SER A 343 2.56 17.92 13.00
N ARG A 344 1.85 18.85 12.33
CA ARG A 344 1.06 19.89 12.99
C ARG A 344 -0.02 19.32 13.91
N LEU A 345 -0.74 18.30 13.46
CA LEU A 345 -1.79 17.67 14.27
C LEU A 345 -1.23 17.06 15.54
N MET A 346 -0.11 16.32 15.45
CA MET A 346 0.52 15.76 16.65
C MET A 346 1.00 16.85 17.62
N ASN A 347 1.64 17.90 17.10
CA ASN A 347 2.11 19.01 17.90
C ASN A 347 0.96 19.73 18.61
N GLU A 348 -0.10 20.12 17.88
CA GLU A 348 -1.19 20.91 18.43
C GLU A 348 -2.11 20.11 19.37
N VAL A 349 -2.43 18.86 19.00
CA VAL A 349 -3.43 18.05 19.71
C VAL A 349 -2.81 17.25 20.84
N ARG A 350 -1.63 16.65 20.62
CA ARG A 350 -0.96 15.81 21.61
C ARG A 350 0.04 16.60 22.45
N GLU A 351 1.07 17.18 21.83
CA GLU A 351 2.21 17.72 22.57
C GLU A 351 1.81 18.97 23.38
N LYS A 352 1.05 19.89 22.79
CA LYS A 352 0.66 21.14 23.46
C LYS A 352 -0.54 21.00 24.40
N ARG A 353 -1.49 20.09 24.12
CA ARG A 353 -2.77 20.05 24.83
C ARG A 353 -3.09 18.69 25.48
N GLY A 354 -2.35 17.62 25.17
CA GLY A 354 -2.57 16.31 25.75
C GLY A 354 -3.93 15.69 25.46
N LEU A 355 -4.63 16.16 24.38
CA LEU A 355 -5.99 15.74 24.09
C LEU A 355 -6.08 14.34 23.45
N ALA A 356 -5.01 13.88 22.77
CA ALA A 356 -4.99 12.59 22.13
C ALA A 356 -3.61 11.93 22.25
N TYR A 357 -3.59 10.59 22.37
CA TYR A 357 -2.33 9.84 22.29
C TYR A 357 -1.82 9.77 20.86
N SER A 358 -2.72 9.66 19.90
CA SER A 358 -2.41 9.61 18.47
C SER A 358 -3.43 10.41 17.67
N VAL A 359 -2.95 11.25 16.77
CA VAL A 359 -3.73 11.92 15.74
C VAL A 359 -2.95 11.88 14.43
N TYR A 360 -3.64 11.57 13.34
CA TYR A 360 -3.01 11.37 12.04
C TYR A 360 -3.90 11.84 10.90
N SER A 361 -3.30 12.09 9.74
CA SER A 361 -4.02 12.26 8.48
C SER A 361 -3.34 11.51 7.35
N TYR A 362 -4.13 11.12 6.35
CA TYR A 362 -3.61 10.49 5.13
C TYR A 362 -4.55 10.70 3.94
N PHE A 363 -3.98 10.58 2.75
CA PHE A 363 -4.71 10.37 1.51
C PHE A 363 -4.58 8.90 1.09
N ALA A 364 -5.68 8.28 0.68
CA ALA A 364 -5.70 6.94 0.11
C ALA A 364 -6.31 6.96 -1.30
N PRO A 365 -5.54 7.36 -2.33
CA PRO A 365 -6.06 7.46 -3.68
C PRO A 365 -6.55 6.11 -4.21
N LEU A 366 -7.74 6.10 -4.80
CA LEU A 366 -8.38 4.96 -5.43
C LEU A 366 -8.55 5.21 -6.94
N LYS A 367 -9.27 4.37 -7.65
CA LYS A 367 -9.57 4.55 -9.08
C LYS A 367 -10.39 5.83 -9.30
N GLU A 368 -11.43 6.02 -8.48
CA GLU A 368 -12.14 7.29 -8.33
C GLU A 368 -11.57 8.06 -7.12
N ALA A 369 -12.16 9.21 -6.77
CA ALA A 369 -11.69 10.01 -5.64
C ALA A 369 -11.68 9.21 -4.32
N GLY A 370 -10.50 8.78 -3.91
CA GLY A 370 -10.25 8.12 -2.64
C GLY A 370 -10.22 9.12 -1.47
N PRO A 371 -10.25 8.64 -0.21
CA PRO A 371 -10.42 9.49 0.95
C PRO A 371 -9.17 10.32 1.28
N PHE A 372 -9.40 11.55 1.71
CA PHE A 372 -8.60 12.24 2.71
C PHE A 372 -9.25 11.99 4.05
N GLN A 373 -8.51 11.44 5.00
CA GLN A 373 -9.03 11.08 6.32
C GLN A 373 -8.10 11.57 7.42
N ILE A 374 -8.71 12.07 8.48
CA ILE A 374 -8.08 12.38 9.75
C ILE A 374 -8.72 11.49 10.81
N GLY A 375 -7.89 10.91 11.68
CA GLY A 375 -8.35 10.06 12.78
C GLY A 375 -7.65 10.40 14.08
N LEU A 376 -8.39 10.35 15.18
CA LEU A 376 -7.86 10.48 16.53
C LEU A 376 -8.69 9.72 17.56
N GLN A 377 -8.07 9.46 18.70
CA GLN A 377 -8.72 8.90 19.88
C GLN A 377 -8.47 9.83 21.06
N THR A 378 -9.52 10.12 21.82
CA THR A 378 -9.47 11.04 22.95
C THR A 378 -10.41 10.55 24.08
N ARG A 379 -10.28 11.10 25.27
CA ARG A 379 -11.25 10.88 26.35
C ARG A 379 -12.62 11.41 25.95
N LYS A 380 -13.71 10.76 26.40
CA LYS A 380 -15.09 11.16 26.04
C LYS A 380 -15.37 12.64 26.30
N GLU A 381 -14.98 13.11 27.46
CA GLU A 381 -15.22 14.46 27.94
C GLU A 381 -14.50 15.53 27.09
N GLN A 382 -13.45 15.12 26.40
CA GLN A 382 -12.61 15.99 25.56
C GLN A 382 -12.94 15.89 24.07
N ALA A 383 -13.88 15.04 23.68
CA ALA A 383 -14.14 14.74 22.26
C ALA A 383 -14.52 16.00 21.46
N ASN A 384 -15.38 16.87 22.00
CA ASN A 384 -15.81 18.08 21.33
C ASN A 384 -14.67 19.12 21.20
N GLU A 385 -13.85 19.26 22.25
CA GLU A 385 -12.68 20.13 22.25
C GLU A 385 -11.65 19.66 21.23
N ALA A 386 -11.33 18.37 21.24
CA ALA A 386 -10.38 17.77 20.31
C ALA A 386 -10.84 17.87 18.85
N LEU A 387 -12.13 17.62 18.57
CA LEU A 387 -12.70 17.78 17.24
C LEU A 387 -12.60 19.22 16.76
N LYS A 388 -13.03 20.19 17.57
CA LYS A 388 -12.97 21.63 17.23
C LYS A 388 -11.52 22.07 16.96
N LEU A 389 -10.59 21.62 17.79
CA LEU A 389 -9.17 21.92 17.60
C LEU A 389 -8.64 21.37 16.29
N VAL A 390 -8.89 20.09 15.99
CA VAL A 390 -8.45 19.46 14.73
C VAL A 390 -9.03 20.20 13.52
N GLN A 391 -10.34 20.51 13.53
CA GLN A 391 -10.97 21.27 12.46
C GLN A 391 -10.31 22.65 12.28
N GLY A 392 -9.99 23.34 13.37
CA GLY A 392 -9.30 24.62 13.34
C GLY A 392 -7.88 24.52 12.75
N VAL A 393 -7.11 23.52 13.16
CA VAL A 393 -5.74 23.29 12.62
C VAL A 393 -5.78 22.98 11.13
N VAL A 394 -6.74 22.18 10.67
CA VAL A 394 -6.89 21.84 9.25
C VAL A 394 -7.31 23.06 8.44
N ALA A 395 -8.31 23.82 8.90
CA ALA A 395 -8.80 25.03 8.22
C ALA A 395 -7.67 26.07 8.08
N ASP A 396 -6.92 26.29 9.16
CA ASP A 396 -5.77 27.21 9.18
C ASP A 396 -4.66 26.74 8.21
N TYR A 397 -4.37 25.45 8.19
CA TYR A 397 -3.37 24.88 7.28
C TYR A 397 -3.79 24.98 5.81
N VAL A 398 -5.04 24.73 5.48
CA VAL A 398 -5.56 24.90 4.12
C VAL A 398 -5.49 26.36 3.67
N ALA A 399 -5.82 27.30 4.57
CA ALA A 399 -5.81 28.73 4.25
C ALA A 399 -4.38 29.29 4.10
N LYS A 400 -3.47 28.93 5.00
CA LYS A 400 -2.12 29.52 5.07
C LYS A 400 -1.08 28.74 4.28
N GLY A 401 -1.23 27.43 4.18
CA GLY A 401 -0.21 26.51 3.65
C GLY A 401 0.91 26.22 4.64
N PRO A 402 1.96 25.51 4.20
CA PRO A 402 3.15 25.24 5.00
C PRO A 402 4.10 26.44 5.06
N THR A 403 4.98 26.43 6.06
CA THR A 403 6.17 27.27 6.10
C THR A 403 7.28 26.70 5.25
N ALA A 404 8.29 27.51 4.88
CA ALA A 404 9.46 27.06 4.13
C ALA A 404 10.27 25.98 4.90
N ALA A 405 10.36 26.11 6.21
CA ALA A 405 11.06 25.15 7.07
C ALA A 405 10.34 23.79 7.09
N GLU A 406 9.02 23.77 7.24
CA GLU A 406 8.20 22.56 7.19
C GLU A 406 8.28 21.87 5.83
N LEU A 407 8.20 22.65 4.75
CA LEU A 407 8.31 22.11 3.39
C LEU A 407 9.66 21.44 3.18
N LYS A 408 10.75 22.12 3.57
CA LYS A 408 12.10 21.55 3.46
C LYS A 408 12.22 20.25 4.25
N ALA A 409 11.85 20.25 5.52
CA ALA A 409 11.93 19.06 6.38
C ALA A 409 11.09 17.89 5.86
N ALA A 410 9.89 18.15 5.32
CA ALA A 410 9.03 17.14 4.71
C ALA A 410 9.67 16.53 3.46
N LYS A 411 10.22 17.36 2.56
CA LYS A 411 10.91 16.90 1.35
C LYS A 411 12.14 16.08 1.70
N ASP A 412 12.99 16.55 2.62
CA ASP A 412 14.20 15.84 3.05
C ASP A 412 13.85 14.44 3.61
N ASN A 413 12.80 14.34 4.42
CA ASN A 413 12.37 13.05 4.98
C ASN A 413 11.77 12.13 3.92
N LEU A 414 10.88 12.63 3.09
CA LEU A 414 10.22 11.85 2.04
C LEU A 414 11.23 11.36 1.00
N ALA A 415 12.13 12.22 0.53
CA ALA A 415 13.18 11.87 -0.42
C ALA A 415 14.19 10.90 0.19
N GLY A 416 14.74 11.20 1.37
CA GLY A 416 15.70 10.35 2.07
C GLY A 416 15.13 8.98 2.47
N GLY A 417 13.84 8.92 2.80
CA GLY A 417 13.15 7.68 3.15
C GLY A 417 12.69 6.83 1.96
N PHE A 418 12.82 7.32 0.73
CA PHE A 418 12.26 6.63 -0.45
C PHE A 418 12.88 5.26 -0.69
N ALA A 419 14.19 5.11 -0.51
CA ALA A 419 14.87 3.82 -0.68
C ALA A 419 14.25 2.70 0.18
N LEU A 420 13.77 3.03 1.37
CA LEU A 420 13.09 2.07 2.26
C LEU A 420 11.71 1.62 1.75
N ARG A 421 11.17 2.24 0.71
CA ARG A 421 9.90 1.86 0.08
C ARG A 421 10.06 0.82 -1.02
N ILE A 422 11.30 0.59 -1.48
CA ILE A 422 11.66 -0.32 -2.56
C ILE A 422 12.87 -1.20 -2.18
N ASP A 423 13.12 -1.41 -0.88
CA ASP A 423 14.30 -2.10 -0.36
C ASP A 423 14.26 -3.63 -0.46
N ASN A 424 13.13 -4.20 -0.88
CA ASN A 424 12.97 -5.63 -1.07
C ASN A 424 11.94 -5.95 -2.18
N SER A 425 12.02 -7.19 -2.71
CA SER A 425 11.19 -7.63 -3.84
C SER A 425 9.68 -7.49 -3.58
N ARG A 426 9.22 -7.74 -2.34
CA ARG A 426 7.80 -7.62 -2.02
C ARG A 426 7.30 -6.17 -2.15
N LYS A 427 8.06 -5.20 -1.64
CA LYS A 427 7.71 -3.78 -1.78
C LYS A 427 7.77 -3.32 -3.23
N ILE A 428 8.73 -3.83 -4.00
CA ILE A 428 8.80 -3.55 -5.44
C ILE A 428 7.59 -4.16 -6.15
N LEU A 429 7.23 -5.41 -5.88
CA LEU A 429 6.05 -6.06 -6.44
C LEU A 429 4.76 -5.27 -6.15
N ASP A 430 4.58 -4.81 -4.91
CA ASP A 430 3.42 -4.01 -4.52
C ASP A 430 3.34 -2.70 -5.32
N ASN A 431 4.49 -2.06 -5.59
CA ASN A 431 4.55 -0.86 -6.43
C ASN A 431 4.27 -1.19 -7.91
N LEU A 432 4.82 -2.30 -8.45
CA LEU A 432 4.51 -2.75 -9.82
C LEU A 432 3.02 -3.01 -10.00
N ALA A 433 2.38 -3.67 -9.03
CA ALA A 433 0.94 -3.92 -9.02
C ALA A 433 0.13 -2.61 -9.05
N VAL A 434 0.54 -1.60 -8.28
CA VAL A 434 -0.08 -0.27 -8.30
C VAL A 434 0.13 0.43 -9.65
N ILE A 435 1.36 0.44 -10.16
CA ILE A 435 1.69 1.05 -11.46
C ILE A 435 0.87 0.39 -12.58
N GLY A 436 0.84 -0.93 -12.60
CA GLY A 436 0.11 -1.70 -13.60
C GLY A 436 -1.40 -1.47 -13.55
N PHE A 437 -2.00 -1.63 -12.38
CA PHE A 437 -3.46 -1.55 -12.20
C PHE A 437 -4.02 -0.15 -12.45
N TYR A 438 -3.36 0.89 -11.95
CA TYR A 438 -3.82 2.27 -12.13
C TYR A 438 -3.29 2.94 -13.40
N GLY A 439 -2.43 2.26 -14.16
CA GLY A 439 -1.90 2.81 -15.42
C GLY A 439 -0.92 3.95 -15.21
N LEU A 440 -0.15 3.92 -14.13
CA LEU A 440 0.87 4.93 -13.89
C LEU A 440 2.04 4.78 -14.87
N PRO A 441 2.87 5.84 -15.08
CA PRO A 441 4.07 5.77 -15.89
C PRO A 441 5.05 4.70 -15.38
N LEU A 442 5.78 4.04 -16.29
CA LEU A 442 6.74 2.99 -15.89
C LEU A 442 7.94 3.56 -15.12
N ASP A 443 8.29 4.81 -15.34
CA ASP A 443 9.33 5.55 -14.61
C ASP A 443 8.82 6.20 -13.30
N TYR A 444 7.61 5.86 -12.86
CA TYR A 444 6.97 6.45 -11.67
C TYR A 444 7.87 6.39 -10.43
N LEU A 445 8.55 5.26 -10.21
CA LEU A 445 9.45 5.10 -9.06
C LEU A 445 10.74 5.89 -9.24
N ASP A 446 11.29 5.93 -10.44
CA ASP A 446 12.52 6.66 -10.75
C ASP A 446 12.31 8.17 -10.62
N GLN A 447 11.15 8.67 -11.01
CA GLN A 447 10.77 10.08 -10.92
C GLN A 447 10.25 10.49 -9.52
N TRP A 448 10.04 9.53 -8.61
CA TRP A 448 9.33 9.82 -7.35
C TRP A 448 10.05 10.88 -6.50
N VAL A 449 11.36 10.72 -6.28
CA VAL A 449 12.17 11.68 -5.50
C VAL A 449 12.18 13.04 -6.18
N ALA A 450 12.45 13.08 -7.49
CA ALA A 450 12.48 14.33 -8.25
C ALA A 450 11.13 15.07 -8.22
N ASN A 451 10.01 14.32 -8.24
CA ASN A 451 8.67 14.90 -8.13
C ASN A 451 8.42 15.48 -6.73
N VAL A 452 8.87 14.82 -5.67
CA VAL A 452 8.80 15.37 -4.30
C VAL A 452 9.65 16.64 -4.19
N GLU A 453 10.87 16.63 -4.73
CA GLU A 453 11.79 17.77 -4.67
C GLU A 453 11.31 19.00 -5.45
N ARG A 454 10.56 18.83 -6.52
CA ARG A 454 9.97 19.93 -7.30
C ARG A 454 8.84 20.65 -6.58
N VAL A 455 8.18 20.02 -5.60
CA VAL A 455 7.03 20.61 -4.91
C VAL A 455 7.40 21.94 -4.24
N SER A 456 6.67 22.99 -4.57
CA SER A 456 6.81 24.33 -3.99
C SER A 456 5.75 24.60 -2.90
N LEU A 457 5.93 25.69 -2.14
CA LEU A 457 4.91 26.20 -1.18
C LEU A 457 3.58 26.50 -1.88
N ALA A 458 3.66 27.09 -3.07
CA ALA A 458 2.48 27.45 -3.86
C ALA A 458 1.72 26.20 -4.32
N ASP A 459 2.44 25.14 -4.74
CA ASP A 459 1.83 23.87 -5.15
C ASP A 459 1.06 23.24 -4.00
N VAL A 460 1.67 23.13 -2.81
CA VAL A 460 1.00 22.56 -1.64
C VAL A 460 -0.24 23.36 -1.28
N LYS A 461 -0.12 24.70 -1.18
CA LYS A 461 -1.24 25.57 -0.83
C LYS A 461 -2.37 25.46 -1.85
N SER A 462 -2.04 25.50 -3.13
CA SER A 462 -3.03 25.43 -4.22
C SER A 462 -3.72 24.05 -4.27
N ALA A 463 -2.97 22.96 -4.11
CA ALA A 463 -3.51 21.61 -4.10
C ALA A 463 -4.44 21.39 -2.90
N LEU A 464 -4.04 21.82 -1.69
CA LEU A 464 -4.90 21.76 -0.51
C LEU A 464 -6.18 22.57 -0.72
N ALA A 465 -6.09 23.78 -1.24
CA ALA A 465 -7.26 24.64 -1.50
C ALA A 465 -8.23 24.00 -2.53
N ARG A 466 -7.73 23.27 -3.51
CA ARG A 466 -8.57 22.55 -4.49
C ARG A 466 -9.22 21.30 -3.92
N ARG A 467 -8.46 20.50 -3.17
CA ARG A 467 -8.81 19.11 -2.82
C ARG A 467 -9.32 18.92 -1.39
N VAL A 468 -9.05 19.84 -0.49
CA VAL A 468 -9.45 19.72 0.92
C VAL A 468 -10.39 20.86 1.28
N LYS A 469 -11.64 20.54 1.55
CA LYS A 469 -12.72 21.47 1.87
C LYS A 469 -13.23 21.17 3.29
N PRO A 470 -12.66 21.78 4.34
CA PRO A 470 -13.02 21.43 5.73
C PRO A 470 -14.51 21.56 6.05
N ALA A 471 -15.23 22.46 5.36
CA ALA A 471 -16.68 22.63 5.52
C ALA A 471 -17.51 21.47 4.97
N GLU A 472 -16.93 20.65 4.08
CA GLU A 472 -17.58 19.50 3.44
C GLU A 472 -17.18 18.17 4.08
N PHE A 473 -16.48 18.18 5.22
CA PHE A 473 -16.04 16.94 5.86
C PHE A 473 -17.21 16.14 6.40
N ALA A 474 -17.27 14.86 6.06
CA ALA A 474 -17.98 13.89 6.88
C ALA A 474 -17.31 13.84 8.26
N VAL A 475 -18.07 13.84 9.32
CA VAL A 475 -17.58 13.77 10.70
C VAL A 475 -18.31 12.64 11.43
N VAL A 476 -17.54 11.72 12.01
CA VAL A 476 -18.08 10.63 12.84
C VAL A 476 -17.39 10.62 14.19
N VAL A 477 -18.19 10.56 15.26
CA VAL A 477 -17.73 10.46 16.64
C VAL A 477 -18.40 9.24 17.28
N VAL A 478 -17.62 8.27 17.72
CA VAL A 478 -18.12 7.09 18.43
C VAL A 478 -17.58 7.10 19.85
N GLY A 479 -18.47 7.06 20.84
CA GLY A 479 -18.10 7.01 22.26
C GLY A 479 -18.59 8.18 23.10
N ALA A 480 -18.47 9.44 22.64
CA ALA A 480 -18.97 10.61 23.37
C ALA A 480 -20.50 10.60 23.45
N PRO A 481 -21.12 11.00 24.57
CA PRO A 481 -22.54 11.31 24.59
C PRO A 481 -22.85 12.49 23.66
N GLU A 482 -24.11 12.64 23.31
CA GLU A 482 -24.60 13.77 22.49
C GLU A 482 -24.32 15.13 23.15
#